data_d193a939fc2212777d1efc713078731a
#
_entry.id   d193a939fc2212777d1efc713078731a
#
_cell.length_a   1.000
_cell.length_b   1.000
_cell.length_c   1.000
_cell.angle_alpha   90.00
_cell.angle_beta   90.00
_cell.angle_gamma   90.00
#
_symmetry.space_group_name_H-M   'P 1'
#
loop_
_entity.id
_entity.type
_entity.pdbx_description
1 polymer ?
#
loop_
_entity_poly.entity_id
_entity_poly.type
_entity_poly.pdbx_seq_one_letter_code
_entity_poly.pdbx_strand_id
1 'polypeptide(L)'
;MLIIGACVSKTSPDNLAGTEPPLQTEQEQNPEPEPDTPETATSYGAYKHVVIIGVDGGGAFFKDTDTPRCDEIFNGQATTYRSKTSFPTISAQCWGSILHGVLPEFHKLTNESIKTTPYPDNSLYPSIFRVAREAMPEAELASFVEWDPINVGIVENGFDITKVTGNDDSDVTERVITYLTYNRPSLLFIQFSEPDEIGEKYGFGTDIHLASVSSMDAFIGRIHDKLKQKGLLDETLFIVTADHGGIGKTHGGNSDEERYVFLGIAGKNVANGSITDAESRDVAAIAAHALGLECPTTWTGHVPTGVFNDVIAGERKEYELPGSEYRRHQTAPTPDLSAMTALLSGHKVIAYLPFDGHMNDAYENIKTTCTGTLAYHDAYFGKGIDFNKGFITLNDVRFTTQSFSVAFWLKASPLRVTAADPGLISNKDWQNGSNKGFILSYRGTKDIKFNVGDGLKNRMDYTRILPTNYDQGWMHVILTVDRERRKVRIYYDFIFEENEAEISDALADTSFDSMNLNIGQDGTGELQYALPAQMDELIITADVLSEADVAALRAHYESK
;
A
#
# COMPACT_ATOMS: atom_id res chain seq x y z
N MET A 1 56.91 -33.31 -7.15
CA MET A 1 57.27 -34.56 -7.82
C MET A 1 56.86 -34.38 -9.28
N LEU A 2 57.84 -34.00 -9.97
CA LEU A 2 58.45 -34.60 -11.19
C LEU A 2 57.52 -34.59 -12.42
N ILE A 3 57.86 -34.07 -13.56
CA ILE A 3 59.07 -33.87 -14.36
C ILE A 3 58.58 -34.01 -15.83
N ILE A 4 58.82 -32.99 -16.64
CA ILE A 4 59.70 -32.89 -17.80
C ILE A 4 59.30 -33.73 -19.04
N GLY A 5 59.42 -33.07 -20.17
CA GLY A 5 59.89 -33.65 -21.38
C GLY A 5 59.73 -32.86 -22.65
N ALA A 6 60.79 -32.16 -23.00
CA ALA A 6 61.05 -31.51 -24.28
C ALA A 6 61.54 -32.52 -25.34
N CYS A 7 61.53 -32.13 -26.64
CA CYS A 7 62.61 -32.25 -27.66
C CYS A 7 62.00 -32.04 -29.03
N VAL A 8 62.35 -31.01 -29.79
CA VAL A 8 63.53 -30.72 -30.69
C VAL A 8 63.79 -31.78 -31.81
N SER A 9 63.71 -31.29 -33.07
CA SER A 9 64.76 -31.31 -34.09
C SER A 9 64.21 -30.85 -35.45
N LYS A 10 64.70 -29.78 -35.97
CA LYS A 10 65.72 -29.54 -37.04
C LYS A 10 65.59 -30.40 -38.27
N THR A 11 65.37 -29.71 -39.42
CA THR A 11 66.40 -29.62 -40.55
C THR A 11 65.89 -28.67 -41.65
N SER A 12 66.77 -27.74 -42.08
CA SER A 12 66.84 -27.08 -43.40
C SER A 12 67.80 -27.92 -44.29
N PRO A 13 68.07 -27.58 -45.56
CA PRO A 13 67.88 -26.38 -46.38
C PRO A 13 67.45 -26.69 -47.83
N ASP A 14 67.17 -25.68 -48.69
CA ASP A 14 67.93 -25.25 -49.84
C ASP A 14 67.13 -24.30 -50.75
N ASN A 15 67.80 -23.22 -51.06
CA ASN A 15 67.80 -22.27 -52.17
C ASN A 15 66.93 -22.51 -53.43
N LEU A 16 66.27 -21.43 -53.86
CA LEU A 16 66.49 -20.89 -55.20
C LEU A 16 65.94 -19.44 -55.31
N ALA A 17 66.72 -18.59 -55.95
CA ALA A 17 66.57 -17.16 -56.13
C ALA A 17 65.42 -16.79 -57.07
N GLY A 18 64.74 -15.71 -56.82
CA GLY A 18 63.81 -15.04 -57.71
C GLY A 18 63.63 -13.58 -57.29
N THR A 19 64.03 -12.68 -58.16
CA THR A 19 64.13 -11.23 -58.08
C THR A 19 62.83 -10.54 -57.61
N GLU A 20 62.91 -9.70 -56.56
CA GLU A 20 61.90 -8.79 -56.14
C GLU A 20 61.85 -7.49 -56.94
N PRO A 21 60.63 -6.93 -57.24
CA PRO A 21 60.47 -5.52 -57.59
C PRO A 21 60.32 -4.67 -56.35
N PRO A 22 60.55 -3.34 -56.38
CA PRO A 22 60.70 -2.51 -55.21
C PRO A 22 59.37 -2.26 -54.44
N LEU A 23 59.44 -2.33 -53.11
CA LEU A 23 58.38 -1.98 -52.15
C LEU A 23 57.99 -0.50 -52.29
N GLN A 24 56.70 -0.26 -52.60
CA GLN A 24 56.06 1.02 -52.35
C GLN A 24 55.75 1.11 -50.85
N THR A 25 56.28 2.14 -50.21
CA THR A 25 55.91 2.53 -48.83
C THR A 25 54.46 2.99 -48.81
N GLU A 26 53.55 2.17 -48.26
CA GLU A 26 52.24 2.62 -47.83
C GLU A 26 52.42 3.54 -46.65
N GLN A 27 51.97 4.80 -46.80
CA GLN A 27 51.81 5.71 -45.72
C GLN A 27 50.64 5.18 -44.86
N GLU A 28 50.89 4.82 -43.59
CA GLU A 28 49.87 4.62 -42.58
C GLU A 28 49.05 5.92 -42.47
N GLN A 29 47.85 5.89 -43.02
CA GLN A 29 46.83 6.90 -42.69
C GLN A 29 46.40 6.64 -41.24
N ASN A 30 46.81 7.55 -40.37
CA ASN A 30 46.23 7.64 -39.04
C ASN A 30 44.68 7.76 -39.17
N PRO A 31 43.88 6.92 -38.53
CA PRO A 31 42.42 7.10 -38.57
C PRO A 31 42.08 8.48 -37.97
N GLU A 32 41.31 9.27 -38.72
CA GLU A 32 40.68 10.47 -38.18
C GLU A 32 39.98 10.10 -36.86
N PRO A 33 40.10 10.92 -35.79
CA PRO A 33 39.35 10.68 -34.59
C PRO A 33 37.87 10.69 -34.96
N GLU A 34 37.15 9.62 -34.59
CA GLU A 34 35.69 9.59 -34.67
C GLU A 34 35.16 10.84 -33.96
N PRO A 35 34.17 11.53 -34.52
CA PRO A 35 33.58 12.67 -33.84
C PRO A 35 33.04 12.20 -32.47
N ASP A 36 33.49 12.85 -31.41
CA ASP A 36 32.98 12.65 -30.05
C ASP A 36 31.45 12.70 -30.13
N THR A 37 30.81 11.53 -30.03
CA THR A 37 29.39 11.46 -29.74
C THR A 37 29.23 12.17 -28.40
N PRO A 38 28.40 13.21 -28.29
CA PRO A 38 28.18 13.86 -27.01
C PRO A 38 27.75 12.78 -26.03
N GLU A 39 28.55 12.55 -24.99
CA GLU A 39 28.11 11.75 -23.83
C GLU A 39 26.77 12.30 -23.40
N THR A 40 25.71 11.54 -23.58
CA THR A 40 24.39 11.89 -23.02
C THR A 40 24.57 11.98 -21.52
N ALA A 41 24.54 13.20 -20.99
CA ALA A 41 24.73 13.45 -19.56
C ALA A 41 23.70 12.61 -18.77
N THR A 42 24.20 11.67 -17.98
CA THR A 42 23.33 10.84 -17.14
C THR A 42 22.55 11.68 -16.12
N SER A 43 21.30 11.32 -15.85
CA SER A 43 20.51 11.92 -14.79
C SER A 43 20.85 11.34 -13.41
N TYR A 44 21.41 10.14 -13.36
CA TYR A 44 21.80 9.49 -12.11
C TYR A 44 22.98 10.24 -11.46
N GLY A 45 22.75 10.70 -10.23
CA GLY A 45 23.73 11.48 -9.47
C GLY A 45 24.02 12.87 -10.07
N ALA A 46 23.15 13.39 -10.93
CA ALA A 46 23.35 14.67 -11.60
C ALA A 46 23.09 15.89 -10.71
N TYR A 47 22.45 15.69 -9.55
CA TYR A 47 22.01 16.78 -8.68
C TYR A 47 22.73 16.73 -7.35
N LYS A 48 23.06 17.89 -6.80
CA LYS A 48 23.59 18.04 -5.43
C LYS A 48 22.48 18.26 -4.41
N HIS A 49 21.34 18.72 -4.88
CA HIS A 49 20.19 19.08 -4.06
C HIS A 49 18.92 18.46 -4.63
N VAL A 50 18.08 17.93 -3.75
CA VAL A 50 16.69 17.56 -4.05
C VAL A 50 15.78 18.30 -3.09
N VAL A 51 14.82 19.02 -3.62
CA VAL A 51 13.76 19.69 -2.86
C VAL A 51 12.44 19.07 -3.20
N ILE A 52 11.75 18.52 -2.20
CA ILE A 52 10.43 17.91 -2.31
C ILE A 52 9.46 18.81 -1.56
N ILE A 53 8.47 19.36 -2.25
CA ILE A 53 7.38 20.13 -1.65
C ILE A 53 6.11 19.31 -1.80
N GLY A 54 5.47 19.00 -0.69
CA GLY A 54 4.21 18.31 -0.62
C GLY A 54 3.09 19.22 -0.13
N VAL A 55 1.92 19.11 -0.76
CA VAL A 55 0.73 19.91 -0.43
C VAL A 55 -0.38 18.97 -0.01
N ASP A 56 -0.69 18.96 1.30
CA ASP A 56 -1.72 18.09 1.89
C ASP A 56 -3.10 18.42 1.30
N GLY A 57 -3.84 17.40 0.87
CA GLY A 57 -5.14 17.58 0.25
C GLY A 57 -5.13 18.32 -1.10
N GLY A 58 -3.94 18.66 -1.62
CA GLY A 58 -3.79 19.39 -2.89
C GLY A 58 -4.23 18.60 -4.12
N GLY A 59 -4.23 17.27 -4.05
CA GLY A 59 -4.72 16.38 -5.09
C GLY A 59 -4.22 16.72 -6.49
N ALA A 60 -5.07 16.55 -7.48
CA ALA A 60 -4.88 17.03 -8.85
C ALA A 60 -5.48 18.44 -9.08
N PHE A 61 -5.90 19.14 -8.02
CA PHE A 61 -6.62 20.42 -8.13
C PHE A 61 -5.76 21.58 -8.64
N PHE A 62 -4.45 21.40 -8.71
CA PHE A 62 -3.54 22.34 -9.38
C PHE A 62 -3.94 22.63 -10.84
N LYS A 63 -4.62 21.70 -11.51
CA LYS A 63 -5.14 21.91 -12.89
C LYS A 63 -6.42 22.74 -12.94
N ASP A 64 -7.12 22.90 -11.82
CA ASP A 64 -8.46 23.47 -11.72
C ASP A 64 -8.45 24.89 -11.13
N THR A 65 -7.25 25.43 -10.82
CA THR A 65 -7.07 26.78 -10.28
C THR A 65 -5.83 27.46 -10.87
N ASP A 66 -5.70 28.76 -10.68
CA ASP A 66 -4.53 29.53 -11.15
C ASP A 66 -3.29 29.20 -10.30
N THR A 67 -2.29 28.61 -10.95
CA THR A 67 -1.00 28.26 -10.35
C THR A 67 0.18 28.79 -11.18
N PRO A 68 0.29 30.13 -11.37
CA PRO A 68 1.22 30.73 -12.32
C PRO A 68 2.69 30.45 -12.00
N ARG A 69 3.03 30.20 -10.74
CA ARG A 69 4.42 29.87 -10.35
C ARG A 69 4.76 28.42 -10.72
N CYS A 70 3.88 27.47 -10.44
CA CYS A 70 4.04 26.09 -10.90
C CYS A 70 4.03 26.01 -12.42
N ASP A 71 3.16 26.74 -13.10
CA ASP A 71 3.13 26.82 -14.55
C ASP A 71 4.46 27.35 -15.13
N GLU A 72 5.07 28.36 -14.50
CA GLU A 72 6.40 28.87 -14.88
C GLU A 72 7.51 27.83 -14.61
N ILE A 73 7.54 27.26 -13.41
CA ILE A 73 8.58 26.32 -12.96
C ILE A 73 8.60 25.05 -13.81
N PHE A 74 7.41 24.50 -14.09
CA PHE A 74 7.27 23.23 -14.80
C PHE A 74 7.05 23.38 -16.31
N ASN A 75 7.13 24.59 -16.86
CA ASN A 75 7.06 24.81 -18.30
C ASN A 75 8.22 24.12 -19.04
N GLY A 76 7.89 23.16 -19.89
CA GLY A 76 8.91 22.36 -20.59
C GLY A 76 9.62 21.34 -19.68
N GLN A 77 9.05 20.98 -18.56
CA GLN A 77 9.53 20.01 -17.59
C GLN A 77 8.55 18.82 -17.48
N ALA A 78 8.87 17.84 -16.65
CA ALA A 78 8.06 16.65 -16.50
C ALA A 78 6.90 16.87 -15.52
N THR A 79 5.66 16.63 -15.97
CA THR A 79 4.47 16.79 -15.12
C THR A 79 3.42 15.71 -15.35
N THR A 80 2.59 15.47 -14.34
CA THR A 80 1.34 14.73 -14.47
C THR A 80 0.33 15.18 -13.41
N TYR A 81 -0.95 15.13 -13.74
CA TYR A 81 -2.07 15.27 -12.80
C TYR A 81 -2.70 13.91 -12.48
N ARG A 82 -1.99 12.83 -12.78
CA ARG A 82 -2.45 11.46 -12.61
C ARG A 82 -1.42 10.57 -11.91
N SER A 83 -0.57 11.14 -11.06
CA SER A 83 0.22 10.36 -10.14
C SER A 83 -0.72 9.70 -9.14
N LYS A 84 -0.66 8.37 -9.02
CA LYS A 84 -1.60 7.63 -8.18
C LYS A 84 -1.08 7.54 -6.75
N THR A 85 -1.79 8.15 -5.80
CA THR A 85 -1.40 8.05 -4.40
C THR A 85 -1.79 6.72 -3.77
N SER A 86 -1.26 6.46 -2.58
CA SER A 86 -1.52 5.22 -1.83
C SER A 86 -2.96 5.14 -1.34
N PHE A 87 -3.42 3.92 -1.10
CA PHE A 87 -4.72 3.65 -0.48
C PHE A 87 -4.50 3.03 0.92
N PRO A 88 -5.29 3.43 1.92
CA PRO A 88 -6.29 4.50 1.91
C PRO A 88 -5.65 5.88 1.73
N THR A 89 -6.40 6.81 1.13
CA THR A 89 -5.99 8.20 0.88
C THR A 89 -6.04 9.01 2.18
N ILE A 90 -5.16 8.64 3.12
CA ILE A 90 -5.04 9.23 4.46
C ILE A 90 -3.60 9.73 4.61
N SER A 91 -3.44 10.92 5.19
CA SER A 91 -2.17 11.66 5.20
C SER A 91 -0.97 10.82 5.67
N ALA A 92 -1.04 10.14 6.82
CA ALA A 92 0.09 9.35 7.31
C ALA A 92 0.50 8.21 6.36
N GLN A 93 -0.48 7.54 5.75
CA GLN A 93 -0.25 6.47 4.79
C GLN A 93 0.35 7.00 3.49
N CYS A 94 -0.15 8.12 3.01
CA CYS A 94 0.32 8.74 1.77
C CYS A 94 1.70 9.38 1.94
N TRP A 95 1.92 10.19 2.99
CA TRP A 95 3.24 10.75 3.32
C TRP A 95 4.27 9.66 3.60
N GLY A 96 3.86 8.60 4.31
CA GLY A 96 4.70 7.43 4.51
C GLY A 96 5.15 6.83 3.18
N SER A 97 4.25 6.63 2.23
CA SER A 97 4.61 6.08 0.93
C SER A 97 5.52 7.01 0.12
N ILE A 98 5.28 8.33 0.15
CA ILE A 98 6.13 9.34 -0.51
C ILE A 98 7.56 9.27 0.01
N LEU A 99 7.74 9.15 1.34
CA LEU A 99 9.07 9.25 1.96
C LEU A 99 9.79 7.90 2.09
N HIS A 100 9.06 6.78 2.17
CA HIS A 100 9.65 5.44 2.33
C HIS A 100 9.68 4.60 1.05
N GLY A 101 9.15 5.09 -0.06
CA GLY A 101 9.19 4.39 -1.36
C GLY A 101 8.44 3.07 -1.40
N VAL A 102 7.50 2.84 -0.48
CA VAL A 102 6.69 1.62 -0.36
C VAL A 102 5.23 1.95 -0.06
N LEU A 103 4.35 0.97 -0.22
CA LEU A 103 2.93 1.11 0.09
C LEU A 103 2.67 1.03 1.62
N PRO A 104 1.50 1.48 2.12
CA PRO A 104 1.16 1.50 3.54
C PRO A 104 1.25 0.17 4.25
N GLU A 105 1.00 -0.94 3.55
CA GLU A 105 1.12 -2.29 4.10
C GLU A 105 2.55 -2.66 4.52
N PHE A 106 3.56 -1.94 4.03
CA PHE A 106 4.96 -2.18 4.39
C PHE A 106 5.42 -1.28 5.53
N HIS A 107 5.18 0.04 5.43
CA HIS A 107 5.63 0.98 6.47
C HIS A 107 4.70 1.03 7.68
N LYS A 108 3.44 0.58 7.59
CA LYS A 108 2.46 0.45 8.69
C LYS A 108 2.11 1.76 9.41
N LEU A 109 2.39 2.90 8.84
CA LEU A 109 2.09 4.21 9.41
C LEU A 109 0.60 4.52 9.36
N THR A 110 0.08 5.14 10.42
CA THR A 110 -1.30 5.62 10.52
C THR A 110 -1.33 6.98 11.19
N ASN A 111 -2.37 7.79 10.94
CA ASN A 111 -2.54 9.09 11.60
C ASN A 111 -2.49 9.00 13.13
N GLU A 112 -2.82 7.85 13.71
CA GLU A 112 -2.75 7.66 15.15
C GLU A 112 -1.32 7.32 15.61
N SER A 113 -0.66 6.38 14.91
CA SER A 113 0.68 5.90 15.33
C SER A 113 1.73 7.00 15.25
N ILE A 114 1.71 7.83 14.20
CA ILE A 114 2.76 8.84 13.96
C ILE A 114 2.73 10.04 14.92
N LYS A 115 1.64 10.23 15.69
CA LYS A 115 1.53 11.32 16.67
C LYS A 115 2.47 11.14 17.85
N THR A 116 2.77 9.91 18.21
CA THR A 116 3.48 9.60 19.45
C THR A 116 4.58 8.56 19.29
N THR A 117 4.58 7.79 18.20
CA THR A 117 5.52 6.69 18.00
C THR A 117 6.47 7.02 16.85
N PRO A 118 7.78 7.23 17.13
CA PRO A 118 8.78 7.42 16.10
C PRO A 118 8.88 6.21 15.18
N TYR A 119 9.09 6.46 13.88
CA TYR A 119 9.38 5.38 12.95
C TYR A 119 10.69 4.67 13.35
N PRO A 120 10.73 3.32 13.30
CA PRO A 120 11.90 2.59 13.77
C PRO A 120 13.14 2.83 12.92
N ASP A 121 14.24 3.25 13.54
CA ASP A 121 15.53 3.49 12.86
C ASP A 121 16.13 2.25 12.18
N ASN A 122 15.67 1.04 12.56
CA ASN A 122 16.10 -0.23 12.01
C ASN A 122 15.03 -0.89 11.11
N SER A 123 14.01 -0.15 10.69
CA SER A 123 12.99 -0.67 9.78
C SER A 123 13.62 -1.22 8.50
N LEU A 124 13.03 -2.27 7.93
CA LEU A 124 13.39 -2.78 6.60
C LEU A 124 13.05 -1.81 5.47
N TYR A 125 12.19 -0.83 5.75
CA TYR A 125 11.70 0.17 4.81
C TYR A 125 12.18 1.56 5.22
N PRO A 126 13.47 1.90 5.01
CA PRO A 126 14.01 3.19 5.39
C PRO A 126 13.35 4.33 4.63
N SER A 127 13.30 5.53 5.22
CA SER A 127 12.94 6.73 4.47
C SER A 127 14.07 7.16 3.54
N ILE A 128 13.77 8.02 2.56
CA ILE A 128 14.79 8.66 1.73
C ILE A 128 15.83 9.43 2.56
N PHE A 129 15.46 9.95 3.74
CA PHE A 129 16.37 10.62 4.65
C PHE A 129 17.42 9.66 5.22
N ARG A 130 16.99 8.49 5.66
CA ARG A 130 17.91 7.46 6.15
C ARG A 130 18.82 6.98 5.03
N VAL A 131 18.28 6.69 3.85
CA VAL A 131 19.08 6.30 2.68
C VAL A 131 20.12 7.35 2.33
N ALA A 132 19.73 8.63 2.34
CA ALA A 132 20.63 9.74 2.08
C ALA A 132 21.72 9.85 3.16
N ARG A 133 21.38 9.73 4.44
CA ARG A 133 22.35 9.80 5.54
C ARG A 133 23.36 8.66 5.50
N GLU A 134 22.89 7.42 5.28
CA GLU A 134 23.75 6.25 5.21
C GLU A 134 24.76 6.33 4.04
N ALA A 135 24.35 6.88 2.91
CA ALA A 135 25.22 7.05 1.73
C ALA A 135 26.06 8.34 1.76
N MET A 136 25.56 9.41 2.38
CA MET A 136 26.19 10.72 2.43
C MET A 136 26.26 11.21 3.90
N PRO A 137 27.22 10.71 4.72
CA PRO A 137 27.25 10.98 6.16
C PRO A 137 27.32 12.47 6.57
N GLU A 138 27.93 13.33 5.72
CA GLU A 138 28.12 14.75 5.98
C GLU A 138 27.06 15.65 5.31
N ALA A 139 26.07 15.06 4.62
CA ALA A 139 25.06 15.84 3.90
C ALA A 139 24.14 16.60 4.88
N GLU A 140 23.78 17.82 4.54
CA GLU A 140 22.71 18.55 5.24
C GLU A 140 21.36 17.98 4.78
N LEU A 141 20.58 17.46 5.72
CA LEU A 141 19.24 16.91 5.50
C LEU A 141 18.24 17.68 6.35
N ALA A 142 17.09 18.07 5.76
CA ALA A 142 16.13 18.89 6.49
C ALA A 142 14.67 18.56 6.11
N SER A 143 13.78 18.61 7.11
CA SER A 143 12.34 18.43 6.99
C SER A 143 11.62 19.60 7.68
N PHE A 144 10.86 20.36 6.91
CA PHE A 144 10.07 21.51 7.37
C PHE A 144 8.60 21.23 7.10
N VAL A 145 7.79 21.16 8.13
CA VAL A 145 6.40 20.76 8.04
C VAL A 145 5.49 21.69 8.83
N GLU A 146 4.27 21.84 8.40
CA GLU A 146 3.22 22.39 9.24
C GLU A 146 2.67 21.28 10.15
N TRP A 147 2.36 20.11 9.59
CA TRP A 147 1.82 18.98 10.33
C TRP A 147 2.93 18.19 11.05
N ASP A 148 3.14 18.51 12.34
CA ASP A 148 4.21 17.95 13.20
C ASP A 148 4.33 16.42 13.20
N PRO A 149 3.23 15.61 13.13
CA PRO A 149 3.34 14.17 13.13
C PRO A 149 4.24 13.58 12.04
N ILE A 150 4.47 14.26 10.91
CA ILE A 150 5.46 13.82 9.91
C ILE A 150 6.86 13.77 10.53
N ASN A 151 7.24 14.84 11.23
CA ASN A 151 8.54 14.93 11.89
C ASN A 151 8.67 14.02 13.11
N VAL A 152 7.56 13.73 13.79
CA VAL A 152 7.54 12.86 14.98
C VAL A 152 7.60 11.38 14.60
N GLY A 153 6.76 10.95 13.64
CA GLY A 153 6.48 9.55 13.45
C GLY A 153 6.71 9.00 12.05
N ILE A 154 7.05 9.82 11.04
CA ILE A 154 7.36 9.32 9.69
C ILE A 154 8.85 9.39 9.42
N VAL A 155 9.47 10.53 9.63
CA VAL A 155 10.93 10.70 9.45
C VAL A 155 11.66 10.16 10.68
N GLU A 156 12.62 9.25 10.49
CA GLU A 156 13.39 8.63 11.57
C GLU A 156 14.13 9.68 12.42
N ASN A 157 14.37 9.37 13.70
CA ASN A 157 15.00 10.29 14.65
C ASN A 157 16.51 10.12 14.78
N GLY A 158 17.06 8.94 14.46
CA GLY A 158 18.46 8.59 14.70
C GLY A 158 19.47 9.09 13.66
N PHE A 159 19.07 9.93 12.69
CA PHE A 159 19.87 10.20 11.48
C PHE A 159 20.28 11.67 11.29
N ASP A 160 20.34 12.46 12.35
CA ASP A 160 20.79 13.87 12.33
C ASP A 160 20.13 14.68 11.18
N ILE A 161 18.80 14.72 11.21
CA ILE A 161 17.98 15.46 10.26
C ILE A 161 17.50 16.74 10.96
N THR A 162 17.68 17.89 10.34
CA THR A 162 17.08 19.14 10.82
C THR A 162 15.57 19.09 10.64
N LYS A 163 14.83 18.93 11.74
CA LYS A 163 13.37 18.87 11.76
C LYS A 163 12.79 20.16 12.33
N VAL A 164 11.92 20.80 11.58
CA VAL A 164 11.31 22.08 11.96
C VAL A 164 9.82 22.01 11.71
N THR A 165 9.02 22.40 12.71
CA THR A 165 7.58 22.53 12.58
C THR A 165 7.21 24.00 12.62
N GLY A 166 6.42 24.45 11.64
CA GLY A 166 5.85 25.81 11.59
C GLY A 166 4.49 25.90 12.26
N ASN A 167 4.01 27.12 12.45
CA ASN A 167 2.69 27.36 13.05
C ASN A 167 1.58 27.36 11.98
N ASP A 168 1.94 27.63 10.74
CA ASP A 168 1.12 27.64 9.53
C ASP A 168 2.06 27.55 8.31
N ASP A 169 1.50 27.40 7.11
CA ASP A 169 2.26 27.26 5.86
C ASP A 169 3.09 28.49 5.51
N SER A 170 2.66 29.69 5.92
CA SER A 170 3.43 30.92 5.77
C SER A 170 4.67 30.90 6.67
N ASP A 171 4.54 30.49 7.94
CA ASP A 171 5.65 30.35 8.88
C ASP A 171 6.64 29.25 8.43
N VAL A 172 6.13 28.11 7.91
CA VAL A 172 6.98 27.08 7.27
C VAL A 172 7.81 27.71 6.15
N THR A 173 7.17 28.47 5.25
CA THR A 173 7.83 29.13 4.13
C THR A 173 8.94 30.09 4.60
N GLU A 174 8.66 30.94 5.59
CA GLU A 174 9.66 31.88 6.13
C GLU A 174 10.84 31.17 6.79
N ARG A 175 10.59 30.08 7.51
CA ARG A 175 11.63 29.23 8.12
C ARG A 175 12.51 28.57 7.07
N VAL A 176 11.92 28.04 5.99
CA VAL A 176 12.66 27.48 4.85
C VAL A 176 13.53 28.55 4.17
N ILE A 177 13.00 29.74 3.88
CA ILE A 177 13.74 30.84 3.27
C ILE A 177 14.90 31.29 4.17
N THR A 178 14.66 31.35 5.47
CA THR A 178 15.71 31.65 6.47
C THR A 178 16.78 30.58 6.49
N TYR A 179 16.39 29.30 6.54
CA TYR A 179 17.30 28.16 6.53
C TYR A 179 18.17 28.15 5.27
N LEU A 180 17.59 28.30 4.08
CA LEU A 180 18.30 28.37 2.80
C LEU A 180 19.24 29.59 2.68
N THR A 181 19.11 30.59 3.55
CA THR A 181 20.08 31.71 3.60
C THR A 181 21.47 31.26 4.02
N TYR A 182 21.54 30.31 4.93
CA TYR A 182 22.78 29.86 5.58
C TYR A 182 23.19 28.43 5.21
N ASN A 183 22.25 27.59 4.76
CA ASN A 183 22.44 26.16 4.56
C ASN A 183 22.27 25.78 3.08
N ARG A 184 22.78 24.60 2.71
CA ARG A 184 22.70 24.02 1.36
C ARG A 184 22.33 22.53 1.45
N PRO A 185 21.08 22.22 1.82
CA PRO A 185 20.68 20.82 2.05
C PRO A 185 20.78 19.99 0.77
N SER A 186 21.34 18.79 0.91
CA SER A 186 21.30 17.78 -0.16
C SER A 186 19.89 17.23 -0.35
N LEU A 187 19.10 17.13 0.74
CA LEU A 187 17.69 16.75 0.71
C LEU A 187 16.89 17.69 1.61
N LEU A 188 15.88 18.31 1.05
CA LEU A 188 14.94 19.17 1.75
C LEU A 188 13.51 18.73 1.45
N PHE A 189 12.77 18.34 2.48
CA PHE A 189 11.34 18.07 2.41
C PHE A 189 10.57 19.21 3.07
N ILE A 190 9.48 19.62 2.43
CA ILE A 190 8.60 20.70 2.89
C ILE A 190 7.16 20.20 2.76
N GLN A 191 6.34 20.38 3.81
CA GLN A 191 4.92 20.03 3.75
C GLN A 191 4.08 21.22 4.16
N PHE A 192 3.02 21.46 3.39
CA PHE A 192 1.97 22.45 3.60
C PHE A 192 0.63 21.74 3.87
N SER A 193 -0.18 22.27 4.79
CA SER A 193 -1.40 21.62 5.29
C SER A 193 -2.70 22.31 4.87
N GLU A 194 -2.70 23.62 4.60
CA GLU A 194 -3.92 24.40 4.50
C GLU A 194 -4.98 23.86 3.51
N PRO A 195 -4.62 23.35 2.32
CA PRO A 195 -5.62 22.83 1.38
C PRO A 195 -6.45 21.67 1.96
N ASP A 196 -5.85 20.76 2.73
CA ASP A 196 -6.60 19.67 3.37
C ASP A 196 -7.59 20.20 4.42
N GLU A 197 -7.15 21.07 5.32
CA GLU A 197 -8.00 21.68 6.35
C GLU A 197 -9.18 22.45 5.73
N ILE A 198 -8.92 23.16 4.65
CA ILE A 198 -9.96 23.91 3.90
C ILE A 198 -10.90 22.96 3.18
N GLY A 199 -10.37 21.87 2.59
CA GLY A 199 -11.15 20.82 1.93
C GLY A 199 -12.11 20.14 2.89
N GLU A 200 -11.64 19.72 4.07
CA GLU A 200 -12.46 19.12 5.13
C GLU A 200 -13.54 20.07 5.66
N LYS A 201 -13.20 21.33 5.77
CA LYS A 201 -14.12 22.34 6.33
C LYS A 201 -15.16 22.83 5.33
N TYR A 202 -14.76 23.10 4.11
CA TYR A 202 -15.61 23.78 3.11
C TYR A 202 -15.94 22.91 1.90
N GLY A 203 -15.20 21.84 1.67
CA GLY A 203 -15.34 20.90 0.57
C GLY A 203 -14.18 21.01 -0.42
N PHE A 204 -13.64 19.84 -0.77
CA PHE A 204 -12.62 19.70 -1.81
C PHE A 204 -13.17 20.14 -3.17
N GLY A 205 -12.38 20.83 -3.98
CA GLY A 205 -12.75 21.34 -5.29
C GLY A 205 -13.69 22.55 -5.27
N THR A 206 -14.06 23.09 -4.09
CA THR A 206 -14.80 24.36 -4.01
C THR A 206 -13.89 25.55 -4.27
N ASP A 207 -14.46 26.71 -4.63
CA ASP A 207 -13.69 27.93 -4.90
C ASP A 207 -12.74 28.30 -3.73
N ILE A 208 -13.17 28.04 -2.49
CA ILE A 208 -12.35 28.31 -1.29
C ILE A 208 -11.17 27.34 -1.22
N HIS A 209 -11.39 26.06 -1.49
CA HIS A 209 -10.32 25.06 -1.54
C HIS A 209 -9.35 25.36 -2.70
N LEU A 210 -9.85 25.65 -3.88
CA LEU A 210 -9.02 26.03 -5.03
C LEU A 210 -8.18 27.29 -4.74
N ALA A 211 -8.73 28.27 -4.02
CA ALA A 211 -7.97 29.43 -3.58
C ALA A 211 -6.85 29.09 -2.60
N SER A 212 -7.03 28.10 -1.72
CA SER A 212 -5.94 27.63 -0.84
C SER A 212 -4.83 26.95 -1.63
N VAL A 213 -5.15 26.11 -2.63
CA VAL A 213 -4.15 25.53 -3.55
C VAL A 213 -3.39 26.63 -4.31
N SER A 214 -4.08 27.68 -4.77
CA SER A 214 -3.43 28.85 -5.41
C SER A 214 -2.52 29.60 -4.43
N SER A 215 -2.83 29.64 -3.13
CA SER A 215 -1.94 30.21 -2.10
C SER A 215 -0.64 29.41 -1.96
N MET A 216 -0.72 28.06 -2.03
CA MET A 216 0.46 27.21 -1.99
C MET A 216 1.38 27.45 -3.19
N ASP A 217 0.82 27.71 -4.37
CA ASP A 217 1.60 28.08 -5.56
C ASP A 217 2.52 29.28 -5.30
N ALA A 218 2.02 30.31 -4.60
CA ALA A 218 2.84 31.46 -4.22
C ALA A 218 3.98 31.11 -3.27
N PHE A 219 3.77 30.22 -2.29
CA PHE A 219 4.82 29.74 -1.37
C PHE A 219 5.85 28.89 -2.09
N ILE A 220 5.42 27.99 -2.99
CA ILE A 220 6.30 27.19 -3.85
C ILE A 220 7.20 28.12 -4.68
N GLY A 221 6.62 29.14 -5.31
CA GLY A 221 7.37 30.13 -6.09
C GLY A 221 8.42 30.87 -5.27
N ARG A 222 8.12 31.26 -4.04
CA ARG A 222 9.06 31.96 -3.15
C ARG A 222 10.26 31.07 -2.78
N ILE A 223 10.04 29.80 -2.54
CA ILE A 223 11.11 28.83 -2.24
C ILE A 223 11.99 28.63 -3.47
N HIS A 224 11.38 28.44 -4.64
CA HIS A 224 12.09 28.33 -5.91
C HIS A 224 12.96 29.56 -6.19
N ASP A 225 12.40 30.77 -6.02
CA ASP A 225 13.14 32.03 -6.19
C ASP A 225 14.31 32.15 -5.20
N LYS A 226 14.15 31.63 -3.97
CA LYS A 226 15.23 31.60 -2.99
C LYS A 226 16.37 30.69 -3.42
N LEU A 227 16.09 29.50 -3.95
CA LEU A 227 17.10 28.58 -4.50
C LEU A 227 17.83 29.23 -5.69
N LYS A 228 17.10 29.90 -6.58
CA LYS A 228 17.66 30.68 -7.69
C LYS A 228 18.57 31.80 -7.21
N GLN A 229 18.12 32.60 -6.24
CA GLN A 229 18.91 33.67 -5.61
C GLN A 229 20.20 33.15 -4.98
N LYS A 230 20.18 31.94 -4.43
CA LYS A 230 21.36 31.31 -3.80
C LYS A 230 22.29 30.62 -4.81
N GLY A 231 21.93 30.58 -6.09
CA GLY A 231 22.67 29.89 -7.13
C GLY A 231 22.68 28.35 -6.98
N LEU A 232 21.66 27.80 -6.34
CA LEU A 232 21.52 26.36 -6.10
C LEU A 232 20.64 25.68 -7.18
N LEU A 233 19.79 26.44 -7.87
CA LEU A 233 18.74 25.92 -8.72
C LEU A 233 19.27 24.99 -9.84
N ASP A 234 20.38 25.34 -10.47
CA ASP A 234 20.97 24.57 -11.58
C ASP A 234 21.47 23.17 -11.15
N GLU A 235 21.69 22.98 -9.85
CA GLU A 235 22.12 21.72 -9.23
C GLU A 235 21.00 21.08 -8.38
N THR A 236 19.76 21.60 -8.50
CA THR A 236 18.59 21.13 -7.73
C THR A 236 17.63 20.38 -8.64
N LEU A 237 17.18 19.20 -8.19
CA LEU A 237 15.93 18.60 -8.64
C LEU A 237 14.81 19.15 -7.77
N PHE A 238 13.85 19.83 -8.38
CA PHE A 238 12.72 20.46 -7.71
C PHE A 238 11.45 19.66 -7.97
N ILE A 239 10.84 19.11 -6.91
CA ILE A 239 9.66 18.22 -6.96
C ILE A 239 8.53 18.87 -6.20
N VAL A 240 7.34 18.94 -6.82
CA VAL A 240 6.10 19.31 -6.14
C VAL A 240 5.09 18.19 -6.31
N THR A 241 4.45 17.78 -5.22
CA THR A 241 3.42 16.75 -5.23
C THR A 241 2.35 17.04 -4.18
N ALA A 242 1.32 16.20 -4.14
CA ALA A 242 0.36 16.14 -3.05
C ALA A 242 0.32 14.71 -2.49
N ASP A 243 -0.14 14.56 -1.28
CA ASP A 243 -0.31 13.24 -0.67
C ASP A 243 -1.62 12.58 -1.08
N HIS A 244 -2.73 13.32 -1.10
CA HIS A 244 -4.03 12.88 -1.60
C HIS A 244 -4.86 14.08 -2.10
N GLY A 245 -5.97 13.79 -2.71
CA GLY A 245 -7.06 14.74 -2.93
C GLY A 245 -8.23 14.43 -2.00
N GLY A 246 -9.44 14.81 -2.39
CA GLY A 246 -10.63 14.56 -1.59
C GLY A 246 -11.92 14.76 -2.38
N ILE A 247 -13.02 14.31 -1.80
CA ILE A 247 -14.36 14.45 -2.38
C ILE A 247 -15.36 14.92 -1.33
N GLY A 248 -16.17 15.94 -1.66
CA GLY A 248 -17.05 16.56 -0.67
C GLY A 248 -16.21 17.16 0.47
N LYS A 249 -16.36 16.68 1.69
CA LYS A 249 -15.62 17.15 2.87
C LYS A 249 -14.79 16.02 3.52
N THR A 250 -14.34 15.07 2.74
CA THR A 250 -13.65 13.90 3.26
C THR A 250 -12.64 13.36 2.25
N HIS A 251 -11.74 12.54 2.73
CA HIS A 251 -10.80 11.73 1.98
C HIS A 251 -10.65 10.36 2.68
N GLY A 252 -9.80 9.47 2.20
CA GLY A 252 -9.59 8.12 2.74
C GLY A 252 -10.18 7.03 1.84
N GLY A 253 -10.89 7.41 0.79
CA GLY A 253 -11.51 6.51 -0.18
C GLY A 253 -10.63 6.21 -1.39
N ASN A 254 -11.27 5.70 -2.45
CA ASN A 254 -10.60 5.24 -3.67
C ASN A 254 -11.18 5.89 -4.94
N SER A 255 -11.83 7.05 -4.82
CA SER A 255 -12.29 7.81 -5.98
C SER A 255 -11.12 8.42 -6.76
N ASP A 256 -11.34 8.79 -8.01
CA ASP A 256 -10.30 9.43 -8.82
C ASP A 256 -9.87 10.78 -8.21
N GLU A 257 -10.81 11.51 -7.60
CA GLU A 257 -10.59 12.80 -6.94
C GLU A 257 -9.72 12.66 -5.69
N GLU A 258 -9.77 11.53 -4.99
CA GLU A 258 -8.94 11.24 -3.84
C GLU A 258 -7.58 10.65 -4.24
N ARG A 259 -7.54 9.82 -5.30
CA ARG A 259 -6.40 8.98 -5.67
C ARG A 259 -5.41 9.63 -6.63
N TYR A 260 -5.84 10.56 -7.47
CA TYR A 260 -4.91 11.21 -8.40
C TYR A 260 -4.42 12.54 -7.84
N VAL A 261 -3.09 12.69 -7.88
CA VAL A 261 -2.40 13.87 -7.37
C VAL A 261 -1.50 14.49 -8.44
N PHE A 262 -1.22 15.77 -8.28
CA PHE A 262 -0.21 16.46 -9.07
C PHE A 262 1.18 15.93 -8.75
N LEU A 263 2.02 15.78 -9.77
CA LEU A 263 3.46 15.56 -9.65
C LEU A 263 4.14 16.41 -10.72
N GLY A 264 4.89 17.40 -10.29
CA GLY A 264 5.74 18.24 -11.12
C GLY A 264 7.20 18.06 -10.73
N ILE A 265 8.07 17.89 -11.73
CA ILE A 265 9.50 17.68 -11.54
C ILE A 265 10.25 18.60 -12.50
N ALA A 266 11.16 19.43 -11.96
CA ALA A 266 11.96 20.36 -12.75
C ALA A 266 13.45 20.24 -12.41
N GLY A 267 14.29 20.31 -13.45
CA GLY A 267 15.75 20.21 -13.33
C GLY A 267 16.44 20.04 -14.68
N LYS A 268 17.77 20.12 -14.68
CA LYS A 268 18.58 20.19 -15.93
C LYS A 268 18.48 18.98 -16.85
N ASN A 269 18.20 17.79 -16.32
CA ASN A 269 18.12 16.53 -17.06
C ASN A 269 16.69 15.95 -17.11
N VAL A 270 15.72 16.73 -16.64
CA VAL A 270 14.31 16.34 -16.62
C VAL A 270 13.76 16.32 -18.03
N ALA A 271 12.95 15.33 -18.34
CA ALA A 271 12.30 15.21 -19.64
C ALA A 271 11.24 16.29 -19.84
N ASN A 272 10.99 16.65 -21.11
CA ASN A 272 9.93 17.57 -21.46
C ASN A 272 8.66 16.78 -21.82
N GLY A 273 7.65 16.82 -20.95
CA GLY A 273 6.36 16.17 -21.24
C GLY A 273 5.66 15.55 -20.05
N SER A 274 4.77 14.61 -20.35
CA SER A 274 3.95 13.95 -19.35
C SER A 274 4.66 12.75 -18.75
N ILE A 275 4.66 12.66 -17.42
CA ILE A 275 5.04 11.46 -16.70
C ILE A 275 3.90 10.46 -16.82
N THR A 276 4.24 9.22 -17.15
CA THR A 276 3.27 8.12 -17.24
C THR A 276 3.52 7.10 -16.14
N ASP A 277 2.46 6.47 -15.67
CA ASP A 277 2.51 5.39 -14.67
C ASP A 277 3.19 5.78 -13.34
N ALA A 278 3.01 7.05 -12.91
CA ALA A 278 3.57 7.54 -11.66
C ALA A 278 2.69 7.16 -10.46
N GLU A 279 3.35 6.80 -9.36
CA GLU A 279 2.72 6.64 -8.05
C GLU A 279 3.46 7.47 -6.98
N SER A 280 2.77 7.81 -5.88
CA SER A 280 3.36 8.62 -4.81
C SER A 280 4.63 8.00 -4.22
N ARG A 281 4.71 6.67 -4.12
CA ARG A 281 5.90 5.95 -3.65
C ARG A 281 7.14 6.10 -4.56
N ASP A 282 6.97 6.62 -5.77
CA ASP A 282 8.07 6.83 -6.71
C ASP A 282 8.91 8.07 -6.36
N VAL A 283 8.37 9.00 -5.59
CA VAL A 283 9.06 10.25 -5.20
C VAL A 283 10.38 9.96 -4.49
N ALA A 284 10.41 9.00 -3.55
CA ALA A 284 11.63 8.60 -2.87
C ALA A 284 12.68 8.03 -3.86
N ALA A 285 12.25 7.20 -4.82
CA ALA A 285 13.15 6.62 -5.82
C ALA A 285 13.68 7.66 -6.82
N ILE A 286 12.84 8.62 -7.22
CA ILE A 286 13.24 9.76 -8.05
C ILE A 286 14.30 10.61 -7.32
N ALA A 287 14.08 10.90 -6.04
CA ALA A 287 15.03 11.64 -5.21
C ALA A 287 16.37 10.89 -5.05
N ALA A 288 16.30 9.58 -4.77
CA ALA A 288 17.49 8.73 -4.68
C ALA A 288 18.28 8.72 -5.99
N HIS A 289 17.62 8.51 -7.12
CA HIS A 289 18.23 8.53 -8.45
C HIS A 289 18.96 9.86 -8.72
N ALA A 290 18.29 10.98 -8.44
CA ALA A 290 18.84 12.31 -8.66
C ALA A 290 20.12 12.57 -7.83
N LEU A 291 20.17 12.06 -6.61
CA LEU A 291 21.33 12.17 -5.71
C LEU A 291 22.40 11.09 -5.96
N GLY A 292 22.19 10.16 -6.90
CA GLY A 292 23.12 9.05 -7.16
C GLY A 292 23.14 7.99 -6.05
N LEU A 293 22.01 7.81 -5.37
CA LEU A 293 21.86 6.84 -4.31
C LEU A 293 21.25 5.54 -4.82
N GLU A 294 21.71 4.41 -4.32
CA GLU A 294 21.10 3.12 -4.58
C GLU A 294 19.78 3.01 -3.80
N CYS A 295 18.69 2.71 -4.52
CA CYS A 295 17.42 2.42 -3.87
C CYS A 295 17.51 1.12 -3.07
N PRO A 296 17.02 1.08 -1.82
CA PRO A 296 16.88 -0.16 -1.07
C PRO A 296 16.12 -1.21 -1.87
N THR A 297 16.55 -2.46 -1.78
CA THR A 297 15.88 -3.57 -2.49
C THR A 297 14.44 -3.79 -2.02
N THR A 298 14.12 -3.31 -0.83
CA THR A 298 12.78 -3.33 -0.21
C THR A 298 11.85 -2.24 -0.72
N TRP A 299 12.36 -1.22 -1.42
CA TRP A 299 11.49 -0.22 -2.03
C TRP A 299 10.81 -0.77 -3.27
N THR A 300 9.54 -0.40 -3.43
CA THR A 300 8.72 -0.74 -4.60
C THR A 300 8.50 0.46 -5.53
N GLY A 301 8.85 1.66 -5.08
CA GLY A 301 8.95 2.85 -5.92
C GLY A 301 10.10 2.72 -6.94
N HIS A 302 9.94 3.32 -8.09
CA HIS A 302 10.94 3.38 -9.16
C HIS A 302 10.90 4.75 -9.84
N VAL A 303 11.80 5.01 -10.78
CA VAL A 303 11.73 6.23 -11.60
C VAL A 303 10.79 5.98 -12.77
N PRO A 304 9.62 6.66 -12.84
CA PRO A 304 8.64 6.46 -13.92
C PRO A 304 9.16 6.94 -15.28
N THR A 305 8.55 6.43 -16.36
CA THR A 305 8.81 6.92 -17.71
C THR A 305 8.41 8.40 -17.83
N GLY A 306 9.28 9.18 -18.44
CA GLY A 306 9.05 10.60 -18.70
C GLY A 306 9.53 11.53 -17.59
N VAL A 307 10.19 11.02 -16.54
CA VAL A 307 10.86 11.87 -15.54
C VAL A 307 12.19 12.38 -16.06
N PHE A 308 13.06 11.49 -16.55
CA PHE A 308 14.37 11.85 -17.12
C PHE A 308 14.51 11.36 -18.56
N ASN A 309 15.30 12.07 -19.37
CA ASN A 309 15.48 11.74 -20.78
C ASN A 309 16.25 10.42 -21.02
N ASP A 310 17.12 10.04 -20.09
CA ASP A 310 18.01 8.88 -20.17
C ASP A 310 17.50 7.66 -19.39
N VAL A 311 16.36 7.77 -18.72
CA VAL A 311 15.77 6.67 -17.97
C VAL A 311 14.64 6.02 -18.77
N ILE A 312 14.82 4.74 -19.09
CA ILE A 312 13.72 3.88 -19.54
C ILE A 312 13.20 3.18 -18.29
N ALA A 313 11.96 3.45 -17.92
CA ALA A 313 11.37 2.81 -16.75
C ALA A 313 11.39 1.29 -16.93
N GLY A 314 11.92 0.60 -15.92
CA GLY A 314 11.75 -0.84 -15.77
C GLY A 314 10.30 -1.19 -15.39
N GLU A 315 9.98 -2.48 -15.43
CA GLU A 315 8.72 -2.94 -14.85
C GLU A 315 8.68 -2.56 -13.36
N ARG A 316 7.52 -2.06 -12.91
CA ARG A 316 7.31 -1.77 -11.49
C ARG A 316 7.50 -3.05 -10.69
N LYS A 317 8.41 -3.04 -9.73
CA LYS A 317 8.54 -4.16 -8.80
C LYS A 317 7.29 -4.20 -7.92
N GLU A 318 6.41 -5.13 -8.19
CA GLU A 318 5.44 -5.54 -7.20
C GLU A 318 6.19 -6.39 -6.18
N TYR A 319 6.45 -5.80 -5.02
CA TYR A 319 7.05 -6.53 -3.92
C TYR A 319 5.93 -7.30 -3.23
N GLU A 320 5.95 -8.59 -3.38
CA GLU A 320 5.09 -9.47 -2.61
C GLU A 320 5.60 -9.46 -1.16
N LEU A 321 4.75 -9.08 -0.21
CA LEU A 321 5.04 -9.31 1.21
C LEU A 321 5.40 -10.80 1.36
N PRO A 322 6.49 -11.15 2.07
CA PRO A 322 6.74 -12.53 2.39
C PRO A 322 5.49 -13.15 3.02
N GLY A 323 4.79 -13.98 2.27
CA GLY A 323 3.53 -14.56 2.67
C GLY A 323 2.25 -13.91 2.15
N SER A 324 2.32 -12.92 1.26
CA SER A 324 1.14 -12.34 0.58
C SER A 324 1.15 -12.60 -0.92
N GLU A 325 1.49 -13.79 -1.36
CA GLU A 325 1.27 -14.24 -2.76
C GLU A 325 -0.24 -14.38 -3.05
N TYR A 326 -0.99 -13.32 -2.70
CA TYR A 326 -2.43 -13.28 -2.91
C TYR A 326 -2.75 -12.83 -4.32
N ARG A 327 -3.14 -13.80 -5.12
CA ARG A 327 -3.73 -13.58 -6.44
C ARG A 327 -5.18 -13.14 -6.30
N ARG A 328 -5.43 -12.00 -5.63
CA ARG A 328 -6.79 -11.49 -5.30
C ARG A 328 -7.75 -11.39 -6.48
N HIS A 329 -7.23 -11.36 -7.69
CA HIS A 329 -8.00 -11.24 -8.93
C HIS A 329 -7.88 -12.44 -9.86
N GLN A 330 -7.17 -13.49 -9.44
CA GLN A 330 -7.06 -14.72 -10.24
C GLN A 330 -8.00 -15.79 -9.68
N THR A 331 -8.56 -16.58 -10.57
CA THR A 331 -9.30 -17.79 -10.21
C THR A 331 -8.34 -18.95 -10.10
N ALA A 332 -8.50 -19.78 -9.08
CA ALA A 332 -7.78 -21.04 -8.91
C ALA A 332 -8.74 -22.22 -9.19
N PRO A 333 -8.21 -23.41 -9.51
CA PRO A 333 -9.04 -24.60 -9.58
C PRO A 333 -9.70 -24.88 -8.23
N THR A 334 -10.93 -25.37 -8.23
CA THR A 334 -11.62 -25.84 -7.03
C THR A 334 -10.72 -26.76 -6.21
N PRO A 335 -10.56 -26.55 -4.89
CA PRO A 335 -9.79 -27.43 -4.04
C PRO A 335 -10.32 -28.87 -4.10
N ASP A 336 -9.41 -29.83 -4.02
CA ASP A 336 -9.79 -31.21 -3.87
C ASP A 336 -10.48 -31.40 -2.51
N LEU A 337 -11.76 -31.72 -2.52
CA LEU A 337 -12.57 -31.96 -1.33
C LEU A 337 -11.94 -33.01 -0.41
N SER A 338 -11.28 -34.03 -0.96
CA SER A 338 -10.60 -35.04 -0.18
C SER A 338 -9.40 -34.48 0.57
N ALA A 339 -8.65 -33.57 -0.03
CA ALA A 339 -7.51 -32.90 0.60
C ALA A 339 -7.98 -31.95 1.70
N MET A 340 -9.04 -31.20 1.50
CA MET A 340 -9.63 -30.35 2.54
C MET A 340 -10.19 -31.19 3.71
N THR A 341 -10.89 -32.28 3.41
CA THR A 341 -11.38 -33.21 4.44
C THR A 341 -10.24 -33.83 5.25
N ALA A 342 -9.13 -34.18 4.61
CA ALA A 342 -7.93 -34.68 5.31
C ALA A 342 -7.30 -33.61 6.21
N LEU A 343 -7.22 -32.36 5.73
CA LEU A 343 -6.71 -31.21 6.49
C LEU A 343 -7.53 -30.96 7.75
N LEU A 344 -8.85 -31.03 7.65
CA LEU A 344 -9.78 -30.77 8.75
C LEU A 344 -10.06 -32.03 9.62
N SER A 345 -9.42 -33.18 9.36
CA SER A 345 -9.73 -34.46 10.01
C SER A 345 -9.50 -34.46 11.54
N GLY A 346 -8.67 -33.54 12.06
CA GLY A 346 -8.44 -33.34 13.49
C GLY A 346 -9.46 -32.44 14.18
N HIS A 347 -10.37 -31.82 13.44
CA HIS A 347 -11.31 -30.83 13.92
C HIS A 347 -12.75 -31.36 14.00
N LYS A 348 -13.54 -30.70 14.87
CA LYS A 348 -14.98 -30.93 14.95
C LYS A 348 -15.69 -30.05 13.94
N VAL A 349 -15.67 -30.45 12.67
CA VAL A 349 -16.29 -29.68 11.58
C VAL A 349 -17.81 -29.65 11.78
N ILE A 350 -18.36 -28.44 11.89
CA ILE A 350 -19.82 -28.20 11.88
C ILE A 350 -20.30 -28.20 10.44
N ALA A 351 -19.63 -27.45 9.58
CA ALA A 351 -19.98 -27.34 8.16
C ALA A 351 -18.75 -26.99 7.32
N TYR A 352 -18.76 -27.46 6.07
CA TYR A 352 -17.91 -26.98 4.99
C TYR A 352 -18.75 -26.76 3.75
N LEU A 353 -18.90 -25.52 3.34
CA LEU A 353 -19.69 -25.08 2.18
C LEU A 353 -18.75 -24.53 1.11
N PRO A 354 -18.36 -25.33 0.11
CA PRO A 354 -17.46 -24.90 -0.95
C PRO A 354 -18.09 -23.93 -1.96
N PHE A 355 -19.42 -23.80 -1.96
CA PHE A 355 -20.20 -22.93 -2.85
C PHE A 355 -20.02 -23.13 -4.37
N ASP A 356 -19.52 -24.26 -4.82
CA ASP A 356 -19.31 -24.62 -6.23
C ASP A 356 -20.63 -24.88 -7.00
N GLY A 357 -21.47 -23.85 -7.12
CA GLY A 357 -22.77 -23.91 -7.78
C GLY A 357 -23.89 -24.48 -6.91
N HIS A 358 -23.63 -24.77 -5.65
CA HIS A 358 -24.60 -25.25 -4.67
C HIS A 358 -24.24 -24.77 -3.25
N MET A 359 -25.16 -24.93 -2.30
CA MET A 359 -24.98 -24.58 -0.89
C MET A 359 -24.99 -25.82 0.02
N ASN A 360 -24.66 -27.00 -0.51
CA ASN A 360 -24.63 -28.23 0.26
C ASN A 360 -23.39 -28.27 1.15
N ASP A 361 -23.56 -28.77 2.36
CA ASP A 361 -22.46 -29.10 3.25
C ASP A 361 -21.70 -30.34 2.76
N ALA A 362 -20.41 -30.21 2.56
CA ALA A 362 -19.55 -31.29 2.08
C ALA A 362 -19.39 -32.45 3.09
N TYR A 363 -19.65 -32.21 4.37
CA TYR A 363 -19.66 -33.21 5.44
C TYR A 363 -21.05 -33.81 5.68
N GLU A 364 -22.10 -33.29 5.03
CA GLU A 364 -23.49 -33.70 5.22
C GLU A 364 -23.99 -33.58 6.69
N ASN A 365 -23.32 -32.78 7.51
CA ASN A 365 -23.65 -32.59 8.92
C ASN A 365 -24.90 -31.73 9.10
N ILE A 366 -25.11 -30.76 8.21
CA ILE A 366 -26.17 -29.75 8.32
C ILE A 366 -27.02 -29.64 7.04
N LYS A 367 -28.21 -29.10 7.21
CA LYS A 367 -29.07 -28.69 6.09
C LYS A 367 -29.06 -27.18 5.96
N THR A 368 -28.96 -26.73 4.73
CA THR A 368 -29.03 -25.31 4.38
C THR A 368 -30.38 -24.98 3.75
N THR A 369 -30.86 -23.77 4.00
CA THR A 369 -32.03 -23.21 3.31
C THR A 369 -31.68 -21.80 2.80
N CYS A 370 -32.24 -21.43 1.66
CA CYS A 370 -32.06 -20.13 1.03
C CYS A 370 -33.30 -19.25 1.24
N THR A 371 -33.07 -18.00 1.60
CA THR A 371 -34.10 -16.95 1.58
C THR A 371 -33.67 -15.89 0.57
N GLY A 372 -34.60 -15.50 -0.31
CA GLY A 372 -34.31 -14.58 -1.41
C GLY A 372 -33.72 -15.28 -2.65
N THR A 373 -32.93 -14.56 -3.42
CA THR A 373 -32.27 -15.05 -4.63
C THR A 373 -30.76 -14.96 -4.48
N LEU A 374 -30.10 -16.10 -4.55
CA LEU A 374 -28.64 -16.20 -4.53
C LEU A 374 -28.11 -16.50 -5.93
N ALA A 375 -27.00 -15.90 -6.30
CA ALA A 375 -26.33 -16.13 -7.56
C ALA A 375 -24.94 -16.73 -7.32
N TYR A 376 -24.45 -17.53 -8.25
CA TYR A 376 -23.11 -18.09 -8.23
C TYR A 376 -22.31 -17.44 -9.35
N HIS A 377 -21.12 -16.98 -9.01
CA HIS A 377 -20.18 -16.33 -9.92
C HIS A 377 -18.83 -17.03 -9.87
N ASP A 378 -17.99 -16.78 -10.84
CA ASP A 378 -16.60 -17.20 -10.78
C ASP A 378 -15.94 -16.57 -9.53
N ALA A 379 -15.33 -17.41 -8.70
CA ALA A 379 -14.80 -17.06 -7.40
C ALA A 379 -13.28 -17.24 -7.36
N TYR A 380 -12.71 -17.15 -6.16
CA TYR A 380 -11.30 -17.45 -5.98
C TYR A 380 -11.00 -18.91 -6.34
N PHE A 381 -11.86 -19.83 -5.87
CA PHE A 381 -11.88 -21.23 -6.27
C PHE A 381 -13.22 -21.54 -6.94
N GLY A 382 -13.20 -22.06 -8.17
CA GLY A 382 -14.41 -22.48 -8.86
C GLY A 382 -15.53 -21.45 -8.86
N LYS A 383 -16.56 -21.66 -8.07
CA LYS A 383 -17.72 -20.78 -7.91
C LYS A 383 -17.89 -20.33 -6.47
N GLY A 384 -18.26 -19.07 -6.28
CA GLY A 384 -18.68 -18.51 -5.00
C GLY A 384 -20.10 -17.96 -5.05
N ILE A 385 -20.65 -17.66 -3.90
CA ILE A 385 -22.03 -17.23 -3.73
C ILE A 385 -22.13 -15.72 -3.48
N ASP A 386 -23.09 -15.04 -4.11
CA ASP A 386 -23.37 -13.60 -3.97
C ASP A 386 -24.61 -13.38 -3.09
N PHE A 387 -24.42 -12.60 -2.01
CA PHE A 387 -25.45 -12.31 -1.00
C PHE A 387 -26.25 -11.03 -1.23
N ASN A 388 -26.07 -10.33 -2.34
CA ASN A 388 -26.74 -9.05 -2.61
C ASN A 388 -28.28 -9.11 -2.53
N LYS A 389 -28.89 -10.28 -2.73
CA LYS A 389 -30.36 -10.43 -2.83
C LYS A 389 -30.92 -11.59 -2.01
N GLY A 390 -30.13 -12.15 -1.12
CA GLY A 390 -30.57 -13.29 -0.31
C GLY A 390 -29.54 -13.67 0.76
N PHE A 391 -29.89 -14.68 1.52
CA PHE A 391 -29.02 -15.24 2.55
C PHE A 391 -29.26 -16.74 2.72
N ILE A 392 -28.32 -17.41 3.37
CA ILE A 392 -28.40 -18.85 3.69
C ILE A 392 -28.65 -18.98 5.19
N THR A 393 -29.55 -19.87 5.58
CA THR A 393 -29.73 -20.34 6.94
C THR A 393 -29.16 -21.75 7.09
N LEU A 394 -28.25 -21.91 8.05
CA LEU A 394 -27.75 -23.20 8.50
C LEU A 394 -28.64 -23.70 9.63
N ASN A 395 -29.41 -24.76 9.35
CA ASN A 395 -30.38 -25.28 10.31
C ASN A 395 -29.70 -26.11 11.40
N ASP A 396 -30.20 -26.00 12.62
CA ASP A 396 -29.77 -26.78 13.78
C ASP A 396 -28.30 -26.61 14.23
N VAL A 397 -27.61 -25.57 13.74
CA VAL A 397 -26.27 -25.18 14.24
C VAL A 397 -26.39 -24.49 15.59
N ARG A 398 -25.63 -24.95 16.59
CA ARG A 398 -25.68 -24.43 17.98
C ARG A 398 -24.31 -24.04 18.48
N PHE A 399 -24.24 -22.87 19.13
CA PHE A 399 -23.04 -22.34 19.78
C PHE A 399 -23.31 -22.17 21.29
N THR A 400 -23.23 -23.27 22.03
CA THR A 400 -23.45 -23.21 23.47
C THR A 400 -22.28 -22.57 24.20
N THR A 401 -21.40 -23.33 24.81
CA THR A 401 -20.22 -22.84 25.56
C THR A 401 -18.90 -23.27 24.94
N GLN A 402 -18.93 -24.01 23.81
CA GLN A 402 -17.73 -24.45 23.10
C GLN A 402 -16.99 -23.29 22.42
N SER A 403 -15.71 -23.44 22.26
CA SER A 403 -14.91 -22.65 21.34
C SER A 403 -15.31 -22.97 19.89
N PHE A 404 -15.06 -22.06 18.97
CA PHE A 404 -15.35 -22.28 17.55
C PHE A 404 -14.46 -21.43 16.65
N SER A 405 -14.39 -21.82 15.40
CA SER A 405 -13.75 -21.02 14.35
C SER A 405 -14.62 -20.94 13.11
N VAL A 406 -14.44 -19.88 12.36
CA VAL A 406 -15.08 -19.65 11.06
C VAL A 406 -14.01 -19.15 10.10
N ALA A 407 -13.89 -19.80 8.94
CA ALA A 407 -12.94 -19.41 7.90
C ALA A 407 -13.63 -19.36 6.56
N PHE A 408 -13.36 -18.36 5.73
CA PHE A 408 -13.97 -18.19 4.40
C PHE A 408 -13.19 -17.19 3.55
N TRP A 409 -13.36 -17.29 2.26
CA TRP A 409 -12.97 -16.26 1.32
C TRP A 409 -14.08 -15.23 1.16
N LEU A 410 -13.71 -13.96 1.17
CA LEU A 410 -14.62 -12.82 1.07
C LEU A 410 -14.18 -11.89 -0.05
N LYS A 411 -15.11 -11.51 -0.92
CA LYS A 411 -14.96 -10.40 -1.86
C LYS A 411 -16.13 -9.45 -1.65
N ALA A 412 -15.86 -8.32 -1.00
CA ALA A 412 -16.88 -7.38 -0.58
C ALA A 412 -16.75 -6.03 -1.29
N SER A 413 -17.90 -5.48 -1.69
CA SER A 413 -17.98 -4.14 -2.28
C SER A 413 -18.21 -3.09 -1.19
N PRO A 414 -17.89 -1.81 -1.43
CA PRO A 414 -18.20 -0.73 -0.52
C PRO A 414 -19.69 -0.67 -0.20
N LEU A 415 -20.01 -0.35 1.04
CA LEU A 415 -21.39 -0.12 1.45
C LEU A 415 -21.91 1.20 0.86
N ARG A 416 -23.10 1.18 0.30
CA ARG A 416 -23.79 2.40 -0.17
C ARG A 416 -24.24 3.31 0.95
N VAL A 417 -24.38 2.77 2.17
CA VAL A 417 -24.75 3.49 3.39
C VAL A 417 -23.64 3.31 4.40
N THR A 418 -22.91 4.36 4.71
CA THR A 418 -21.73 4.32 5.59
C THR A 418 -22.04 3.88 7.04
N ALA A 419 -23.28 4.02 7.48
CA ALA A 419 -23.74 3.55 8.79
C ALA A 419 -24.27 2.11 8.77
N ALA A 420 -24.28 1.43 7.60
CA ALA A 420 -24.73 0.05 7.51
C ALA A 420 -23.68 -0.89 8.12
N ASP A 421 -24.17 -1.96 8.75
CA ASP A 421 -23.36 -2.97 9.43
C ASP A 421 -23.97 -4.36 9.13
N PRO A 422 -24.01 -4.80 7.85
CA PRO A 422 -24.62 -6.06 7.46
C PRO A 422 -23.85 -7.26 8.02
N GLY A 423 -24.60 -8.31 8.37
CA GLY A 423 -24.04 -9.55 8.89
C GLY A 423 -23.36 -10.37 7.81
N LEU A 424 -22.11 -10.77 8.03
CA LEU A 424 -21.45 -11.84 7.31
C LEU A 424 -21.98 -13.19 7.80
N ILE A 425 -21.93 -13.40 9.11
CA ILE A 425 -22.35 -14.61 9.80
C ILE A 425 -22.95 -14.22 11.14
N SER A 426 -24.17 -14.69 11.45
CA SER A 426 -24.84 -14.31 12.68
C SER A 426 -25.93 -15.28 13.12
N ASN A 427 -26.06 -15.46 14.43
CA ASN A 427 -27.19 -16.12 15.07
C ASN A 427 -27.92 -15.21 16.07
N LYS A 428 -27.79 -13.88 15.91
CA LYS A 428 -28.38 -12.90 16.83
C LYS A 428 -29.19 -11.84 16.11
N ASP A 429 -30.17 -11.26 16.81
CA ASP A 429 -30.80 -10.01 16.44
C ASP A 429 -29.81 -8.86 16.60
N TRP A 430 -29.40 -8.25 15.47
CA TRP A 430 -28.39 -7.20 15.43
C TRP A 430 -28.90 -5.78 15.74
N GLN A 431 -30.18 -5.65 16.07
CA GLN A 431 -30.71 -4.33 16.47
C GLN A 431 -30.10 -3.81 17.78
N ASN A 432 -29.58 -4.70 18.64
CA ASN A 432 -28.87 -4.33 19.85
C ASN A 432 -27.66 -5.25 20.11
N GLY A 433 -26.48 -4.65 20.29
CA GLY A 433 -25.25 -5.38 20.56
C GLY A 433 -25.26 -6.26 21.82
N SER A 434 -26.17 -6.03 22.79
CA SER A 434 -26.33 -6.87 23.96
C SER A 434 -27.30 -8.03 23.76
N ASN A 435 -28.04 -8.09 22.65
CA ASN A 435 -28.90 -9.24 22.34
C ASN A 435 -28.08 -10.53 22.34
N LYS A 436 -28.72 -11.63 22.78
CA LYS A 436 -28.07 -12.93 22.90
C LYS A 436 -27.59 -13.45 21.52
N GLY A 437 -26.41 -14.06 21.51
CA GLY A 437 -25.79 -14.59 20.30
C GLY A 437 -24.60 -13.78 19.83
N PHE A 438 -24.10 -14.09 18.64
CA PHE A 438 -22.97 -13.38 18.04
C PHE A 438 -23.26 -12.96 16.60
N ILE A 439 -22.49 -12.00 16.14
CA ILE A 439 -22.41 -11.59 14.75
C ILE A 439 -20.96 -11.27 14.36
N LEU A 440 -20.56 -11.70 13.18
CA LEU A 440 -19.46 -11.15 12.43
C LEU A 440 -20.05 -10.26 11.34
N SER A 441 -19.78 -8.95 11.38
CA SER A 441 -20.37 -7.97 10.47
C SER A 441 -19.30 -7.24 9.65
N TYR A 442 -19.70 -6.75 8.47
CA TYR A 442 -18.87 -6.00 7.55
C TYR A 442 -19.25 -4.53 7.58
N ARG A 443 -18.29 -3.65 7.89
CA ARG A 443 -18.51 -2.21 7.97
C ARG A 443 -17.89 -1.43 6.80
N GLY A 444 -18.10 -1.95 5.60
CA GLY A 444 -17.60 -1.33 4.38
C GLY A 444 -16.09 -1.48 4.21
N THR A 445 -15.44 -0.43 3.75
CA THR A 445 -13.97 -0.43 3.55
C THR A 445 -13.17 -0.23 4.84
N LYS A 446 -13.84 -0.20 6.00
CA LYS A 446 -13.18 0.12 7.28
C LYS A 446 -12.69 -1.12 8.02
N ASP A 447 -13.59 -2.07 8.29
CA ASP A 447 -13.28 -3.19 9.17
C ASP A 447 -14.32 -4.31 9.14
N ILE A 448 -13.94 -5.43 9.76
CA ILE A 448 -14.84 -6.51 10.17
C ILE A 448 -14.95 -6.47 11.68
N LYS A 449 -16.18 -6.58 12.18
CA LYS A 449 -16.51 -6.51 13.60
C LYS A 449 -17.12 -7.81 14.07
N PHE A 450 -16.59 -8.35 15.14
CA PHE A 450 -17.22 -9.40 15.93
C PHE A 450 -17.92 -8.77 17.15
N ASN A 451 -19.18 -9.11 17.33
CA ASN A 451 -19.93 -8.76 18.54
C ASN A 451 -20.58 -10.01 19.12
N VAL A 452 -20.60 -10.09 20.44
CA VAL A 452 -21.33 -11.12 21.17
C VAL A 452 -22.04 -10.49 22.38
N GLY A 453 -23.22 -11.00 22.71
CA GLY A 453 -24.02 -10.55 23.85
C GLY A 453 -24.68 -11.71 24.60
N ASP A 454 -25.03 -11.49 25.89
CA ASP A 454 -25.69 -12.47 26.77
C ASP A 454 -27.21 -12.39 26.75
N GLY A 455 -27.78 -11.40 26.08
CA GLY A 455 -29.21 -11.10 26.08
C GLY A 455 -29.64 -10.27 27.29
N LEU A 456 -28.71 -9.84 28.13
CA LEU A 456 -28.96 -9.01 29.31
C LEU A 456 -28.26 -7.66 29.15
N LYS A 457 -27.10 -7.51 29.74
CA LYS A 457 -26.32 -6.27 29.68
C LYS A 457 -24.86 -6.43 29.24
N ASN A 458 -24.35 -7.66 29.27
CA ASN A 458 -22.98 -7.90 28.93
C ASN A 458 -22.85 -8.07 27.43
N ARG A 459 -21.86 -7.39 26.85
CA ARG A 459 -21.50 -7.52 25.46
C ARG A 459 -20.01 -7.34 25.29
N MET A 460 -19.50 -7.84 24.21
CA MET A 460 -18.14 -7.63 23.74
C MET A 460 -18.21 -7.19 22.27
N ASP A 461 -17.45 -6.19 21.95
CA ASP A 461 -17.19 -5.75 20.57
C ASP A 461 -15.69 -5.88 20.29
N TYR A 462 -15.35 -6.54 19.20
CA TYR A 462 -13.98 -6.63 18.71
C TYR A 462 -13.98 -6.25 17.24
N THR A 463 -13.15 -5.29 16.88
CA THR A 463 -13.06 -4.77 15.53
C THR A 463 -11.64 -4.95 15.03
N ARG A 464 -11.49 -5.51 13.83
CA ARG A 464 -10.22 -5.52 13.12
C ARG A 464 -10.34 -4.70 11.86
N ILE A 465 -9.48 -3.68 11.73
CA ILE A 465 -9.38 -2.83 10.55
C ILE A 465 -8.95 -3.69 9.36
N LEU A 466 -9.58 -3.48 8.21
CA LEU A 466 -9.20 -4.15 6.97
C LEU A 466 -7.77 -3.77 6.58
N PRO A 467 -7.03 -4.67 5.93
CA PRO A 467 -5.73 -4.33 5.39
C PRO A 467 -5.80 -3.08 4.51
N THR A 468 -4.84 -2.19 4.64
CA THR A 468 -4.78 -0.92 3.90
C THR A 468 -4.74 -1.12 2.38
N ASN A 469 -4.26 -2.27 1.93
CA ASN A 469 -4.22 -2.70 0.53
C ASN A 469 -5.43 -3.53 0.10
N TYR A 470 -6.50 -3.59 0.89
CA TYR A 470 -7.71 -4.30 0.48
C TYR A 470 -8.41 -3.55 -0.65
N ASP A 471 -8.23 -4.03 -1.86
CA ASP A 471 -8.70 -3.46 -3.11
C ASP A 471 -10.04 -4.04 -3.58
N GLN A 472 -10.83 -4.60 -2.64
CA GLN A 472 -12.10 -5.28 -2.89
C GLN A 472 -11.97 -6.58 -3.71
N GLY A 473 -10.75 -7.12 -3.83
CA GLY A 473 -10.50 -8.47 -4.31
C GLY A 473 -10.87 -9.54 -3.27
N TRP A 474 -10.52 -10.78 -3.53
CA TRP A 474 -10.71 -11.87 -2.60
C TRP A 474 -9.74 -11.76 -1.41
N MET A 475 -10.25 -11.92 -0.20
CA MET A 475 -9.50 -11.92 1.05
C MET A 475 -9.93 -13.11 1.89
N HIS A 476 -9.00 -13.85 2.44
CA HIS A 476 -9.33 -14.92 3.39
C HIS A 476 -9.53 -14.36 4.79
N VAL A 477 -10.65 -14.68 5.40
CA VAL A 477 -11.00 -14.24 6.77
C VAL A 477 -11.10 -15.45 7.67
N ILE A 478 -10.42 -15.42 8.83
CA ILE A 478 -10.60 -16.43 9.87
C ILE A 478 -10.95 -15.72 11.18
N LEU A 479 -12.07 -16.12 11.79
CA LEU A 479 -12.43 -15.77 13.15
C LEU A 479 -12.16 -17.00 14.04
N THR A 480 -11.41 -16.83 15.13
CA THR A 480 -11.29 -17.84 16.19
C THR A 480 -11.83 -17.29 17.51
N VAL A 481 -12.68 -18.06 18.16
CA VAL A 481 -13.27 -17.74 19.46
C VAL A 481 -12.82 -18.84 20.45
N ASP A 482 -11.75 -18.59 21.18
CA ASP A 482 -11.18 -19.48 22.18
C ASP A 482 -11.78 -19.16 23.55
N ARG A 483 -12.78 -19.92 23.95
CA ARG A 483 -13.49 -19.72 25.21
C ARG A 483 -12.67 -20.16 26.43
N GLU A 484 -11.79 -21.14 26.24
CA GLU A 484 -10.92 -21.66 27.30
C GLU A 484 -9.83 -20.65 27.66
N ARG A 485 -9.19 -20.06 26.62
CA ARG A 485 -8.18 -19.02 26.79
C ARG A 485 -8.78 -17.61 26.85
N ARG A 486 -10.09 -17.48 26.64
CA ARG A 486 -10.83 -16.19 26.61
C ARG A 486 -10.31 -15.22 25.57
N LYS A 487 -9.94 -15.72 24.40
CA LYS A 487 -9.36 -14.92 23.33
C LYS A 487 -10.21 -14.98 22.08
N VAL A 488 -10.32 -13.85 21.40
CA VAL A 488 -10.90 -13.75 20.06
C VAL A 488 -9.88 -13.16 19.13
N ARG A 489 -9.69 -13.81 17.98
CA ARG A 489 -8.79 -13.33 16.93
C ARG A 489 -9.50 -13.32 15.59
N ILE A 490 -9.19 -12.32 14.76
CA ILE A 490 -9.54 -12.27 13.34
C ILE A 490 -8.24 -12.26 12.55
N TYR A 491 -8.12 -13.15 11.59
CA TYR A 491 -7.01 -13.19 10.65
C TYR A 491 -7.50 -12.66 9.31
N TYR A 492 -6.66 -11.89 8.62
CA TYR A 492 -6.83 -11.57 7.21
C TYR A 492 -5.67 -12.20 6.44
N ASP A 493 -6.02 -12.89 5.37
CA ASP A 493 -5.03 -13.54 4.52
C ASP A 493 -4.03 -14.41 5.34
N PHE A 494 -4.58 -15.16 6.33
CA PHE A 494 -3.85 -16.03 7.26
C PHE A 494 -2.85 -15.31 8.18
N ILE A 495 -2.84 -13.98 8.18
CA ILE A 495 -1.97 -13.17 9.04
C ILE A 495 -2.78 -12.70 10.24
N PHE A 496 -2.22 -12.91 11.43
CA PHE A 496 -2.69 -12.30 12.67
C PHE A 496 -1.73 -11.15 13.02
N GLU A 497 -2.26 -9.95 13.11
CA GLU A 497 -1.55 -8.83 13.71
C GLU A 497 -1.93 -8.81 15.19
N GLU A 498 -0.98 -8.68 16.10
CA GLU A 498 -1.12 -8.80 17.56
C GLU A 498 -2.20 -7.87 18.18
N ASN A 499 -3.45 -8.07 17.82
CA ASN A 499 -4.61 -7.33 18.28
C ASN A 499 -5.76 -8.30 18.59
N GLU A 500 -5.56 -9.15 19.62
CA GLU A 500 -6.59 -10.05 20.11
C GLU A 500 -7.48 -9.37 21.13
N ALA A 501 -8.75 -9.78 21.18
CA ALA A 501 -9.69 -9.32 22.20
C ALA A 501 -9.90 -10.36 23.30
N GLU A 502 -10.18 -9.91 24.51
CA GLU A 502 -10.43 -10.77 25.65
C GLU A 502 -11.93 -10.92 25.91
N ILE A 503 -12.41 -12.16 26.05
CA ILE A 503 -13.79 -12.47 26.45
C ILE A 503 -13.89 -12.26 27.96
N SER A 504 -14.77 -11.37 28.39
CA SER A 504 -14.98 -11.11 29.81
C SER A 504 -15.54 -12.33 30.56
N ASP A 505 -15.30 -12.43 31.86
CA ASP A 505 -15.82 -13.50 32.72
C ASP A 505 -17.33 -13.67 32.58
N ALA A 506 -18.06 -12.55 32.48
CA ALA A 506 -19.50 -12.57 32.33
C ALA A 506 -20.00 -13.21 31.03
N LEU A 507 -19.18 -13.26 30.00
CA LEU A 507 -19.47 -13.88 28.70
C LEU A 507 -18.80 -15.24 28.52
N ALA A 508 -17.75 -15.54 29.29
CA ALA A 508 -16.94 -16.74 29.10
C ALA A 508 -17.75 -18.04 29.18
N ASP A 509 -18.68 -18.12 30.13
CA ASP A 509 -19.50 -19.32 30.37
C ASP A 509 -20.94 -19.16 29.84
N THR A 510 -21.26 -18.04 29.19
CA THR A 510 -22.59 -17.79 28.64
C THR A 510 -22.78 -18.49 27.31
N SER A 511 -23.91 -19.16 27.11
CA SER A 511 -24.26 -19.73 25.82
C SER A 511 -24.47 -18.63 24.78
N PHE A 512 -23.78 -18.76 23.62
CA PHE A 512 -23.99 -17.89 22.45
C PHE A 512 -25.11 -18.42 21.54
N ASP A 513 -25.74 -19.53 21.94
CA ASP A 513 -26.87 -20.08 21.20
C ASP A 513 -28.09 -19.18 21.33
N SER A 514 -28.65 -18.76 20.20
CA SER A 514 -29.80 -17.88 20.14
C SER A 514 -30.75 -18.28 19.00
N MET A 515 -30.50 -17.82 17.79
CA MET A 515 -31.30 -18.08 16.59
C MET A 515 -30.59 -19.07 15.67
N ASN A 516 -31.19 -19.39 14.53
CA ASN A 516 -30.48 -20.10 13.49
C ASN A 516 -29.29 -19.28 12.99
N LEU A 517 -28.27 -19.98 12.52
CA LEU A 517 -27.08 -19.31 11.96
C LEU A 517 -27.36 -18.88 10.53
N ASN A 518 -27.35 -17.59 10.27
CA ASN A 518 -27.48 -17.01 8.94
C ASN A 518 -26.14 -16.58 8.38
N ILE A 519 -25.93 -16.79 7.09
CA ILE A 519 -24.81 -16.30 6.29
C ILE A 519 -25.33 -15.25 5.33
N GLY A 520 -24.74 -14.04 5.38
CA GLY A 520 -25.19 -12.89 4.58
C GLY A 520 -26.33 -12.06 5.21
N GLN A 521 -26.70 -12.36 6.47
CA GLN A 521 -27.77 -11.67 7.17
C GLN A 521 -27.58 -11.82 8.71
N ASP A 522 -28.33 -11.06 9.50
CA ASP A 522 -28.43 -11.27 10.95
C ASP A 522 -29.30 -12.49 11.30
N GLY A 523 -29.33 -12.89 12.56
CA GLY A 523 -30.07 -14.08 13.00
C GLY A 523 -31.59 -13.98 12.79
N THR A 524 -32.17 -12.78 12.69
CA THR A 524 -33.60 -12.57 12.43
C THR A 524 -33.96 -12.79 10.96
N GLY A 525 -33.02 -12.54 10.05
CA GLY A 525 -33.28 -12.50 8.60
C GLY A 525 -33.99 -11.21 8.15
N GLU A 526 -34.12 -10.21 9.01
CA GLU A 526 -34.90 -8.99 8.77
C GLU A 526 -34.05 -7.71 8.78
N LEU A 527 -32.71 -7.81 8.89
CA LEU A 527 -31.85 -6.63 8.87
C LEU A 527 -31.99 -5.89 7.52
N GLN A 528 -32.18 -4.58 7.60
CA GLN A 528 -32.53 -3.71 6.47
C GLN A 528 -31.49 -3.72 5.34
N TYR A 529 -30.21 -3.98 5.65
CA TYR A 529 -29.11 -3.85 4.71
C TYR A 529 -28.65 -5.22 4.22
N ALA A 530 -28.72 -5.44 2.91
CA ALA A 530 -28.12 -6.61 2.27
C ALA A 530 -26.59 -6.54 2.34
N LEU A 531 -25.94 -7.69 2.41
CA LEU A 531 -24.49 -7.81 2.35
C LEU A 531 -24.03 -7.72 0.88
N PRO A 532 -23.32 -6.67 0.45
CA PRO A 532 -22.82 -6.55 -0.92
C PRO A 532 -21.50 -7.32 -1.07
N ALA A 533 -21.55 -8.65 -0.90
CA ALA A 533 -20.35 -9.48 -0.92
C ALA A 533 -20.60 -10.84 -1.57
N GLN A 534 -19.50 -11.39 -2.08
CA GLN A 534 -19.39 -12.78 -2.47
C GLN A 534 -18.58 -13.54 -1.41
N MET A 535 -18.92 -14.80 -1.17
CA MET A 535 -18.23 -15.69 -0.26
C MET A 535 -17.91 -17.01 -0.94
N ASP A 536 -16.79 -17.61 -0.53
CA ASP A 536 -16.35 -18.88 -1.05
C ASP A 536 -15.68 -19.70 0.07
N GLU A 537 -15.68 -21.04 -0.03
CA GLU A 537 -14.95 -21.96 0.85
C GLU A 537 -15.25 -21.74 2.35
N LEU A 538 -16.52 -21.67 2.76
CA LEU A 538 -16.89 -21.45 4.17
C LEU A 538 -16.70 -22.71 5.01
N ILE A 539 -15.84 -22.62 6.01
CA ILE A 539 -15.55 -23.66 7.02
C ILE A 539 -16.02 -23.16 8.39
N ILE A 540 -16.71 -24.00 9.13
CA ILE A 540 -17.12 -23.74 10.53
C ILE A 540 -16.73 -24.96 11.35
N THR A 541 -15.98 -24.75 12.47
CA THR A 541 -15.58 -25.79 13.41
C THR A 541 -16.07 -25.50 14.82
N ALA A 542 -16.32 -26.55 15.61
CA ALA A 542 -16.68 -26.47 17.04
C ALA A 542 -15.44 -26.54 17.95
N ASP A 543 -14.31 -26.08 17.45
CA ASP A 543 -13.03 -25.94 18.13
C ASP A 543 -12.23 -24.77 17.52
N VAL A 544 -11.07 -24.50 18.11
CA VAL A 544 -10.21 -23.40 17.67
C VAL A 544 -9.22 -23.90 16.62
N LEU A 545 -9.20 -23.24 15.46
CA LEU A 545 -8.09 -23.38 14.52
C LEU A 545 -6.84 -22.74 15.13
N SER A 546 -5.82 -23.56 15.40
CA SER A 546 -4.54 -23.09 15.92
C SER A 546 -3.73 -22.34 14.85
N GLU A 547 -2.66 -21.68 15.24
CA GLU A 547 -1.74 -21.04 14.29
C GLU A 547 -1.14 -22.04 13.29
N ALA A 548 -0.93 -23.30 13.72
CA ALA A 548 -0.48 -24.37 12.84
C ALA A 548 -1.57 -24.76 11.81
N ASP A 549 -2.84 -24.78 12.23
CA ASP A 549 -3.97 -25.08 11.33
C ASP A 549 -4.18 -23.94 10.32
N VAL A 550 -4.04 -22.70 10.76
CA VAL A 550 -4.07 -21.51 9.88
C VAL A 550 -2.93 -21.59 8.85
N ALA A 551 -1.72 -21.96 9.28
CA ALA A 551 -0.59 -22.13 8.36
C ALA A 551 -0.82 -23.30 7.37
N ALA A 552 -1.44 -24.38 7.83
CA ALA A 552 -1.78 -25.53 6.98
C ALA A 552 -2.88 -25.20 5.95
N LEU A 553 -3.92 -24.45 6.36
CA LEU A 553 -4.93 -23.91 5.45
C LEU A 553 -4.30 -23.00 4.39
N ARG A 554 -3.40 -22.12 4.81
CA ARG A 554 -2.64 -21.27 3.92
C ARG A 554 -1.88 -22.09 2.88
N ALA A 555 -1.05 -23.05 3.34
CA ALA A 555 -0.26 -23.89 2.45
C ALA A 555 -1.15 -24.69 1.46
N HIS A 556 -2.33 -25.14 1.91
CA HIS A 556 -3.30 -25.83 1.06
C HIS A 556 -3.80 -24.93 -0.07
N TYR A 557 -4.22 -23.72 0.24
CA TYR A 557 -4.73 -22.78 -0.76
C TYR A 557 -3.62 -22.22 -1.68
N GLU A 558 -2.42 -22.00 -1.17
CA GLU A 558 -1.27 -21.52 -1.97
C GLU A 558 -0.69 -22.61 -2.90
N SER A 559 -0.97 -23.89 -2.63
CA SER A 559 -0.51 -25.01 -3.47
C SER A 559 -1.31 -25.18 -4.76
N LYS A 560 -2.40 -24.45 -4.95
CA LYS A 560 -3.33 -24.52 -6.08
C LYS A 560 -3.17 -23.34 -7.01
#